data_3df387e4fe7b7475ac64cd550417d730
#
_entry.id   3df387e4fe7b7475ac64cd550417d730
#
_cell.length_a   1.000
_cell.length_b   1.000
_cell.length_c   1.000
_cell.angle_alpha   90.00
_cell.angle_beta   90.00
_cell.angle_gamma   90.00
#
_symmetry.space_group_name_H-M   'P 1'
#
loop_
_entity.id
_entity.type
_entity.pdbx_description
1 polymer ?
#
loop_
_entity_poly.entity_id
_entity_poly.type
_entity_poly.pdbx_seq_one_letter_code
_entity_poly.pdbx_strand_id
1 'polypeptide(L)'
;MTRTRSLIIAGLLVPSAALAAAILPGQAALADRPTASAADPGGDTALGAEFFHIQWSADTRRDGHVRITGYVYNDRGEPADNVVLRIDELDSSGQVLRTVLKPLDDTIDALGRAYFAVQLDARAASYNVGVDSFDFLDR
;
A
#
# COMPACT_ATOMS: atom_id res chain seq x y z
N MET A 1 -26.13 19.67 71.01
CA MET A 1 -26.85 20.78 70.38
C MET A 1 -25.99 21.27 69.20
N THR A 2 -26.22 20.80 68.04
CA THR A 2 -25.53 21.35 66.86
C THR A 2 -26.47 21.19 65.67
N ARG A 3 -26.87 22.33 65.13
CA ARG A 3 -27.84 22.42 64.05
C ARG A 3 -27.14 22.21 62.70
N THR A 4 -27.56 21.19 62.01
CA THR A 4 -27.19 20.89 60.62
C THR A 4 -27.97 21.84 59.69
N ARG A 5 -27.28 22.62 58.89
CA ARG A 5 -27.84 23.40 57.81
C ARG A 5 -27.63 22.61 56.49
N SER A 6 -28.73 22.14 55.97
CA SER A 6 -28.76 21.60 54.59
C SER A 6 -28.71 22.76 53.60
N LEU A 7 -27.70 22.72 52.73
CA LEU A 7 -27.64 23.54 51.53
C LEU A 7 -28.12 22.73 50.34
N ILE A 8 -29.26 23.09 49.81
CA ILE A 8 -29.80 22.54 48.58
C ILE A 8 -29.21 23.36 47.43
N ILE A 9 -28.31 22.76 46.66
CA ILE A 9 -27.85 23.34 45.40
C ILE A 9 -28.68 22.71 44.28
N ALA A 10 -29.52 23.56 43.69
CA ALA A 10 -30.27 23.17 42.47
C ALA A 10 -29.31 23.06 41.31
N GLY A 11 -29.08 21.81 40.86
CA GLY A 11 -28.31 21.50 39.66
C GLY A 11 -29.13 21.82 38.42
N LEU A 12 -28.62 22.70 37.61
CA LEU A 12 -29.16 23.04 36.30
C LEU A 12 -28.96 21.86 35.36
N LEU A 13 -30.06 21.24 34.94
CA LEU A 13 -30.08 20.18 33.97
C LEU A 13 -29.88 20.76 32.57
N VAL A 14 -28.72 20.62 32.00
CA VAL A 14 -28.47 20.92 30.57
C VAL A 14 -28.82 19.67 29.76
N PRO A 15 -29.78 19.73 28.87
CA PRO A 15 -29.99 18.60 27.95
C PRO A 15 -28.85 18.58 26.93
N SER A 16 -27.91 17.68 27.08
CA SER A 16 -26.98 17.31 26.00
C SER A 16 -27.77 16.66 24.91
N ALA A 17 -27.99 17.40 23.84
CA ALA A 17 -28.44 16.81 22.57
C ALA A 17 -27.39 15.83 22.11
N ALA A 18 -27.63 14.55 22.32
CA ALA A 18 -26.88 13.50 21.69
C ALA A 18 -27.13 13.56 20.18
N LEU A 19 -26.18 14.13 19.46
CA LEU A 19 -26.14 13.94 18.03
C LEU A 19 -25.79 12.46 17.80
N ALA A 20 -26.78 11.64 17.64
CA ALA A 20 -26.63 10.30 17.15
C ALA A 20 -26.14 10.41 15.69
N ALA A 21 -24.83 10.39 15.50
CA ALA A 21 -24.27 10.10 14.20
C ALA A 21 -24.73 8.68 13.85
N ALA A 22 -25.71 8.58 12.98
CA ALA A 22 -26.11 7.32 12.40
C ALA A 22 -24.92 6.79 11.58
N ILE A 23 -24.13 5.96 12.20
CA ILE A 23 -23.13 5.16 11.49
C ILE A 23 -23.93 4.12 10.70
N LEU A 24 -24.09 4.36 9.42
CA LEU A 24 -24.69 3.39 8.52
C LEU A 24 -23.83 2.11 8.53
N PRO A 25 -24.39 0.96 8.91
CA PRO A 25 -23.65 -0.31 8.84
C PRO A 25 -23.49 -0.66 7.37
N GLY A 26 -22.32 -0.50 6.83
CA GLY A 26 -22.01 -0.81 5.43
C GLY A 26 -20.84 -0.05 4.85
N GLN A 27 -20.44 1.06 5.45
CA GLN A 27 -19.30 1.84 4.94
C GLN A 27 -17.97 1.53 5.61
N ALA A 28 -17.97 0.85 6.76
CA ALA A 28 -16.75 0.47 7.46
C ALA A 28 -15.96 -0.66 6.77
N ALA A 29 -16.60 -1.43 5.89
CA ALA A 29 -15.95 -2.55 5.20
C ALA A 29 -15.10 -2.11 3.99
N LEU A 30 -15.23 -0.86 3.52
CA LEU A 30 -14.47 -0.34 2.38
C LEU A 30 -13.21 0.45 2.80
N ALA A 31 -13.08 0.80 4.09
CA ALA A 31 -11.95 1.58 4.58
C ALA A 31 -10.71 0.72 4.91
N ASP A 32 -10.86 -0.62 5.00
CA ASP A 32 -9.80 -1.53 5.43
C ASP A 32 -9.17 -2.36 4.30
N ARG A 33 -9.52 -2.05 3.06
CA ARG A 33 -8.67 -2.45 1.94
C ARG A 33 -7.67 -1.32 1.72
N PRO A 34 -6.36 -1.54 1.96
CA PRO A 34 -5.37 -0.69 1.35
C PRO A 34 -5.56 -0.89 -0.15
N THR A 35 -6.39 -0.06 -0.74
CA THR A 35 -6.28 0.19 -2.16
C THR A 35 -4.89 0.76 -2.27
N ALA A 36 -3.92 -0.08 -2.64
CA ALA A 36 -2.65 0.40 -3.13
C ALA A 36 -3.03 1.29 -4.31
N SER A 37 -3.23 2.54 -4.00
CA SER A 37 -3.28 3.58 -5.00
C SER A 37 -1.97 3.40 -5.74
N ALA A 38 -2.05 3.13 -7.02
CA ALA A 38 -0.90 3.25 -7.88
C ALA A 38 -0.33 4.63 -7.57
N ALA A 39 0.70 4.66 -6.72
CA ALA A 39 1.41 5.88 -6.43
C ALA A 39 2.01 6.27 -7.77
N ASP A 40 1.66 7.45 -8.20
CA ASP A 40 2.25 8.12 -9.34
C ASP A 40 3.77 7.95 -9.26
N PRO A 41 4.44 7.29 -10.22
CA PRO A 41 5.87 7.05 -10.15
C PRO A 41 6.63 8.36 -10.41
N GLY A 42 6.65 9.21 -9.41
CA GLY A 42 7.47 10.40 -9.41
C GLY A 42 8.91 10.08 -9.05
N GLY A 43 9.70 9.57 -9.96
CA GLY A 43 11.14 9.43 -9.77
C GLY A 43 11.69 8.27 -10.61
N ASP A 44 12.66 8.54 -11.44
CA ASP A 44 13.66 7.75 -12.19
C ASP A 44 13.43 6.23 -12.51
N THR A 45 12.30 5.67 -12.17
CA THR A 45 11.84 4.35 -12.59
C THR A 45 11.15 4.35 -13.95
N ALA A 46 11.26 5.47 -14.66
CA ALA A 46 10.52 5.72 -15.90
C ALA A 46 10.93 4.82 -17.08
N LEU A 47 12.09 4.19 -17.04
CA LEU A 47 12.56 3.36 -18.17
C LEU A 47 11.72 2.09 -18.37
N GLY A 48 11.19 1.52 -17.28
CA GLY A 48 10.31 0.36 -17.37
C GLY A 48 8.82 0.72 -17.53
N ALA A 49 8.37 1.88 -17.06
CA ALA A 49 6.97 2.27 -17.05
C ALA A 49 6.35 2.46 -18.44
N GLU A 50 7.19 2.64 -19.47
CA GLU A 50 6.77 2.75 -20.88
C GLU A 50 6.43 1.38 -21.49
N PHE A 51 6.99 0.31 -20.94
CA PHE A 51 6.92 -1.03 -21.50
C PHE A 51 6.19 -2.04 -20.60
N PHE A 52 6.10 -1.72 -19.31
CA PHE A 52 5.53 -2.59 -18.30
C PHE A 52 4.55 -1.83 -17.41
N HIS A 53 3.47 -2.49 -17.05
CA HIS A 53 2.66 -2.03 -15.92
C HIS A 53 2.61 -3.10 -14.84
N ILE A 54 2.50 -2.68 -13.59
CA ILE A 54 2.56 -3.57 -12.42
C ILE A 54 1.28 -3.42 -11.61
N GLN A 55 0.63 -4.54 -11.33
CA GLN A 55 -0.48 -4.63 -10.39
C GLN A 55 0.00 -5.39 -9.17
N TRP A 56 -0.07 -4.77 -8.00
CA TRP A 56 0.46 -5.35 -6.78
C TRP A 56 -0.36 -4.98 -5.55
N SER A 57 -0.16 -5.75 -4.47
CA SER A 57 -0.72 -5.49 -3.15
C SER A 57 0.32 -5.78 -2.07
N ALA A 58 0.20 -5.11 -0.92
CA ALA A 58 1.03 -5.32 0.24
C ALA A 58 0.18 -5.81 1.41
N ASP A 59 0.54 -6.97 1.96
CA ASP A 59 -0.11 -7.57 3.12
C ASP A 59 0.83 -7.56 4.32
N THR A 60 0.42 -6.92 5.42
CA THR A 60 1.17 -6.98 6.67
C THR A 60 0.78 -8.23 7.43
N ARG A 61 1.77 -9.07 7.75
CA ARG A 61 1.61 -10.28 8.55
C ARG A 61 1.62 -9.96 10.04
N ARG A 62 1.11 -10.89 10.84
CA ARG A 62 1.06 -10.76 12.32
C ARG A 62 2.43 -10.68 12.97
N ASP A 63 3.45 -11.20 12.32
CA ASP A 63 4.86 -11.17 12.74
C ASP A 63 5.58 -9.85 12.42
N GLY A 64 4.87 -8.88 11.80
CA GLY A 64 5.40 -7.57 11.42
C GLY A 64 6.06 -7.55 10.04
N HIS A 65 6.26 -8.69 9.39
CA HIS A 65 6.72 -8.77 8.01
C HIS A 65 5.66 -8.28 7.03
N VAL A 66 6.11 -7.73 5.92
CA VAL A 66 5.22 -7.33 4.82
C VAL A 66 5.50 -8.22 3.62
N ARG A 67 4.43 -8.74 3.02
CA ARG A 67 4.51 -9.48 1.77
C ARG A 67 3.91 -8.65 0.65
N ILE A 68 4.70 -8.35 -0.36
CA ILE A 68 4.25 -7.72 -1.60
C ILE A 68 4.08 -8.80 -2.65
N THR A 69 2.92 -8.86 -3.28
CA THR A 69 2.61 -9.81 -4.34
C THR A 69 1.93 -9.09 -5.49
N GLY A 70 2.13 -9.59 -6.71
CA GLY A 70 1.51 -8.98 -7.87
C GLY A 70 1.89 -9.63 -9.18
N TYR A 71 1.57 -8.91 -10.24
CA TYR A 71 1.89 -9.28 -11.62
C TYR A 71 2.57 -8.12 -12.31
N VAL A 72 3.62 -8.43 -13.06
CA VAL A 72 4.24 -7.53 -14.04
C VAL A 72 3.71 -7.91 -15.40
N TYR A 73 3.14 -6.94 -16.11
CA TYR A 73 2.61 -7.11 -17.46
C TYR A 73 3.59 -6.49 -18.45
N ASN A 74 3.93 -7.24 -19.47
CA ASN A 74 4.70 -6.77 -20.61
C ASN A 74 3.73 -6.22 -21.66
N ASP A 75 3.76 -4.92 -21.90
CA ASP A 75 2.88 -4.24 -22.85
C ASP A 75 3.47 -4.20 -24.28
N ARG A 76 4.61 -4.89 -24.48
CA ARG A 76 5.30 -4.97 -25.78
C ARG A 76 5.02 -6.28 -26.50
N GLY A 77 5.15 -6.24 -27.82
CA GLY A 77 5.05 -7.42 -28.70
C GLY A 77 6.31 -8.28 -28.73
N GLU A 78 7.28 -8.01 -27.85
CA GLU A 78 8.57 -8.71 -27.74
C GLU A 78 8.68 -9.30 -26.34
N PRO A 79 9.16 -10.55 -26.19
CA PRO A 79 9.38 -11.14 -24.87
C PRO A 79 10.48 -10.38 -24.13
N ALA A 80 10.32 -10.26 -22.81
CA ALA A 80 11.31 -9.63 -21.92
C ALA A 80 11.95 -10.69 -21.02
N ASP A 81 13.26 -10.64 -20.90
CA ASP A 81 14.07 -11.50 -20.04
C ASP A 81 14.89 -10.67 -19.04
N ASN A 82 15.50 -11.31 -18.07
CA ASN A 82 16.33 -10.65 -17.04
C ASN A 82 15.61 -9.47 -16.36
N VAL A 83 14.31 -9.58 -16.21
CA VAL A 83 13.51 -8.49 -15.60
C VAL A 83 13.81 -8.42 -14.10
N VAL A 84 14.27 -7.27 -13.65
CA VAL A 84 14.51 -6.99 -12.23
C VAL A 84 13.49 -5.96 -11.74
N LEU A 85 12.76 -6.32 -10.69
CA LEU A 85 11.86 -5.41 -10.01
C LEU A 85 12.62 -4.60 -8.96
N ARG A 86 12.25 -3.34 -8.83
CA ARG A 86 12.67 -2.44 -7.78
C ARG A 86 11.49 -2.15 -6.85
N ILE A 87 11.67 -2.43 -5.58
CA ILE A 87 10.71 -2.10 -4.53
C ILE A 87 11.35 -1.08 -3.61
N ASP A 88 10.81 0.12 -3.57
CA ASP A 88 11.24 1.19 -2.67
C ASP A 88 10.30 1.22 -1.46
N GLU A 89 10.87 1.16 -0.26
CA GLU A 89 10.21 1.39 1.01
C GLU A 89 10.26 2.89 1.31
N LEU A 90 9.10 3.52 1.48
CA LEU A 90 9.00 4.96 1.65
C LEU A 90 8.56 5.32 3.08
N ASP A 91 9.07 6.42 3.60
CA ASP A 91 8.60 7.02 4.84
C ASP A 91 7.31 7.82 4.64
N SER A 92 6.79 8.41 5.70
CA SER A 92 5.57 9.22 5.67
C SER A 92 5.70 10.51 4.85
N SER A 93 6.91 10.92 4.54
CA SER A 93 7.20 12.09 3.69
C SER A 93 7.40 11.72 2.22
N GLY A 94 7.39 10.40 1.89
CA GLY A 94 7.63 9.89 0.56
C GLY A 94 9.11 9.71 0.21
N GLN A 95 10.01 9.81 1.20
CA GLN A 95 11.44 9.57 0.99
C GLN A 95 11.73 8.07 1.03
N VAL A 96 12.66 7.64 0.16
CA VAL A 96 13.11 6.25 0.11
C VAL A 96 13.94 5.93 1.34
N LEU A 97 13.47 4.98 2.15
CA LEU A 97 14.19 4.43 3.29
C LEU A 97 15.10 3.29 2.86
N ARG A 98 14.63 2.45 1.96
CA ARG A 98 15.32 1.26 1.49
C ARG A 98 14.83 0.87 0.11
N THR A 99 15.72 0.34 -0.71
CA THR A 99 15.41 -0.27 -2.01
C THR A 99 15.72 -1.76 -1.97
N VAL A 100 14.78 -2.58 -2.43
CA VAL A 100 14.95 -4.02 -2.61
C VAL A 100 14.83 -4.35 -4.08
N LEU A 101 15.82 -5.07 -4.62
CA LEU A 101 15.79 -5.57 -6.00
C LEU A 101 15.37 -7.04 -5.99
N LYS A 102 14.42 -7.37 -6.85
CA LYS A 102 13.91 -8.73 -7.03
C LYS A 102 14.02 -9.14 -8.49
N PRO A 103 15.01 -9.97 -8.86
CA PRO A 103 15.02 -10.59 -10.18
C PRO A 103 13.82 -11.51 -10.35
N LEU A 104 13.23 -11.51 -11.54
CA LEU A 104 12.26 -12.50 -11.96
C LEU A 104 13.01 -13.62 -12.66
N ASP A 105 12.67 -14.86 -12.29
CA ASP A 105 13.35 -16.05 -12.82
C ASP A 105 12.77 -16.50 -14.17
N ASP A 106 11.63 -15.93 -14.56
CA ASP A 106 10.89 -16.28 -15.75
C ASP A 106 10.96 -15.16 -16.80
N THR A 107 11.08 -15.56 -18.08
CA THR A 107 10.85 -14.67 -19.21
C THR A 107 9.38 -14.24 -19.24
N ILE A 108 9.12 -12.96 -19.44
CA ILE A 108 7.76 -12.45 -19.65
C ILE A 108 7.46 -12.45 -21.14
N ASP A 109 6.56 -13.31 -21.57
CA ASP A 109 6.13 -13.38 -22.96
C ASP A 109 5.65 -12.04 -23.52
N ALA A 110 5.67 -11.89 -24.83
CA ALA A 110 5.09 -10.76 -25.52
C ALA A 110 3.61 -10.60 -25.12
N LEU A 111 3.22 -9.42 -24.65
CA LEU A 111 1.88 -9.12 -24.14
C LEU A 111 1.44 -10.06 -22.98
N GLY A 112 2.41 -10.72 -22.34
CA GLY A 112 2.23 -11.65 -21.24
C GLY A 112 2.39 -10.99 -19.86
N ARG A 113 2.41 -11.83 -18.83
CA ARG A 113 2.62 -11.39 -17.45
C ARG A 113 3.41 -12.43 -16.65
N ALA A 114 4.14 -11.95 -15.65
CA ALA A 114 4.78 -12.79 -14.65
C ALA A 114 4.30 -12.45 -13.24
N TYR A 115 4.12 -13.47 -12.41
CA TYR A 115 3.79 -13.30 -10.99
C TYR A 115 5.07 -13.05 -10.19
N PHE A 116 4.97 -12.19 -9.17
CA PHE A 116 6.05 -12.01 -8.21
C PHE A 116 5.54 -11.98 -6.77
N ALA A 117 6.43 -12.37 -5.86
CA ALA A 117 6.22 -12.25 -4.43
C ALA A 117 7.54 -11.86 -3.76
N VAL A 118 7.49 -10.84 -2.91
CA VAL A 118 8.64 -10.35 -2.14
C VAL A 118 8.22 -10.24 -0.68
N GLN A 119 9.07 -10.70 0.22
CA GLN A 119 8.90 -10.51 1.65
C GLN A 119 9.87 -9.44 2.14
N LEU A 120 9.34 -8.48 2.89
CA LEU A 120 10.10 -7.41 3.53
C LEU A 120 10.10 -7.61 5.03
N ASP A 121 11.22 -7.25 5.68
CA ASP A 121 11.44 -7.52 7.09
C ASP A 121 10.64 -6.59 8.01
N ALA A 122 10.28 -5.41 7.54
CA ALA A 122 9.59 -4.41 8.32
C ALA A 122 8.53 -3.67 7.49
N ARG A 123 7.60 -3.04 8.18
CA ARG A 123 6.57 -2.20 7.57
C ARG A 123 7.12 -0.80 7.31
N ALA A 124 6.94 -0.30 6.09
CA ALA A 124 7.11 1.10 5.73
C ALA A 124 5.78 1.85 5.69
N ALA A 125 5.82 3.17 5.55
CA ALA A 125 4.60 3.98 5.41
C ALA A 125 3.90 3.72 4.08
N SER A 126 4.69 3.57 3.00
CA SER A 126 4.21 3.21 1.66
C SER A 126 5.31 2.50 0.87
N TYR A 127 4.95 1.98 -0.29
CA TYR A 127 5.84 1.24 -1.18
C TYR A 127 5.66 1.75 -2.60
N ASN A 128 6.75 1.74 -3.36
CA ASN A 128 6.75 1.92 -4.80
C ASN A 128 7.33 0.68 -5.45
N VAL A 129 6.68 0.16 -6.48
CA VAL A 129 7.13 -1.03 -7.22
C VAL A 129 7.27 -0.67 -8.69
N GLY A 130 8.43 -0.87 -9.24
CA GLY A 130 8.76 -0.58 -10.63
C GLY A 130 9.68 -1.64 -11.24
N VAL A 131 9.95 -1.50 -12.52
CA VAL A 131 10.98 -2.29 -13.22
C VAL A 131 12.28 -1.50 -13.21
N ASP A 132 13.34 -2.10 -12.71
CA ASP A 132 14.69 -1.51 -12.63
C ASP A 132 15.47 -1.75 -13.92
N SER A 133 15.47 -3.00 -14.39
CA SER A 133 16.19 -3.43 -15.58
C SER A 133 15.50 -4.60 -16.27
N PHE A 134 15.73 -4.75 -17.55
CA PHE A 134 15.21 -5.81 -18.39
C PHE A 134 15.95 -5.87 -19.72
N ASP A 135 15.82 -6.99 -20.43
CA ASP A 135 16.30 -7.19 -21.79
C ASP A 135 15.13 -7.64 -22.66
N PHE A 136 14.95 -7.03 -23.85
CA PHE A 136 14.05 -7.60 -24.85
C PHE A 136 14.77 -8.64 -25.69
N LEU A 137 14.11 -9.77 -25.89
CA LEU A 137 14.62 -10.83 -26.76
C LEU A 137 14.26 -10.51 -28.20
N ASP A 138 15.26 -10.11 -28.99
CA ASP A 138 15.13 -9.98 -30.43
C ASP A 138 14.83 -11.37 -31.05
N ARG A 139 13.82 -11.40 -31.87
CA ARG A 139 13.49 -12.62 -32.65
C ARG A 139 14.25 -12.69 -33.95
#